data_3eff9b57aa8b572a55f8701df26b95c9
#
_entry.id   3eff9b57aa8b572a55f8701df26b95c9
#
_cell.length_a   1.000
_cell.length_b   1.000
_cell.length_c   1.000
_cell.angle_alpha   90.00
_cell.angle_beta   90.00
_cell.angle_gamma   90.00
#
_symmetry.space_group_name_H-M   'P 1'
#
loop_
_entity.id
_entity.type
_entity.pdbx_description
1 polymer ?
#
loop_
_entity_poly.entity_id
_entity_poly.type
_entity_poly.pdbx_seq_one_letter_code
_entity_poly.pdbx_strand_id
1 'polypeptide(L)'
;MIAVVDFGMGNLRSVAKAIEHVAPKESVAITSDAAVIRRADRVVFPGQGAMPDCMRYLKEYGLDETVREVAASKPLLAVCIGEQMLFDRSEEGDTPGLGLFAGAVVRFRDDAMRLPDGQRLKVPHMGWNRVRQTQAHTLWEGIPDESWFYFVHSYYVIPAEQRISAGESTYGGGFTCVVASDNIFATQFHPEKSSAAGLRIYENFTRWNP
;
A
#
# COMPACT_ATOMS: atom_id res chain seq x y z
N MET A 1 -12.78 13.05 -9.34
CA MET A 1 -12.54 13.23 -7.89
C MET A 1 -11.85 11.97 -7.32
N ILE A 2 -10.84 12.18 -6.51
CA ILE A 2 -10.11 11.10 -5.83
C ILE A 2 -10.43 11.15 -4.33
N ALA A 3 -10.90 10.04 -3.76
CA ALA A 3 -11.13 9.96 -2.31
C ALA A 3 -9.91 9.33 -1.63
N VAL A 4 -9.44 9.96 -0.56
CA VAL A 4 -8.47 9.40 0.39
C VAL A 4 -9.25 8.98 1.63
N VAL A 5 -9.27 7.67 1.88
CA VAL A 5 -10.07 7.08 2.96
C VAL A 5 -9.50 7.50 4.31
N ASP A 6 -10.33 8.11 5.15
CA ASP A 6 -10.02 8.51 6.51
C ASP A 6 -10.78 7.64 7.51
N PHE A 7 -10.07 6.75 8.16
CA PHE A 7 -10.56 5.95 9.30
C PHE A 7 -9.79 6.27 10.59
N GLY A 8 -9.26 7.50 10.69
CA GLY A 8 -8.54 7.98 11.87
C GLY A 8 -7.05 7.58 11.93
N MET A 9 -6.55 6.85 10.92
CA MET A 9 -5.18 6.34 10.88
C MET A 9 -4.52 6.67 9.54
N GLY A 10 -3.32 7.23 9.56
CA GLY A 10 -2.52 7.48 8.36
C GLY A 10 -2.05 8.92 8.20
N ASN A 11 -1.05 9.09 7.33
CA ASN A 11 -0.53 10.40 6.94
C ASN A 11 -1.32 10.99 5.76
N LEU A 12 -2.63 11.14 5.95
CA LEU A 12 -3.61 11.46 4.90
C LEU A 12 -3.28 12.77 4.19
N ARG A 13 -2.82 13.80 4.93
CA ARG A 13 -2.50 15.11 4.36
C ARG A 13 -1.32 15.05 3.39
N SER A 14 -0.29 14.24 3.70
CA SER A 14 0.85 14.09 2.79
C SER A 14 0.46 13.35 1.53
N VAL A 15 -0.40 12.33 1.63
CA VAL A 15 -0.98 11.62 0.48
C VAL A 15 -1.79 12.58 -0.39
N ALA A 16 -2.73 13.32 0.19
CA ALA A 16 -3.56 14.29 -0.54
C ALA A 16 -2.70 15.36 -1.24
N LYS A 17 -1.73 15.95 -0.53
CA LYS A 17 -0.80 16.93 -1.12
C LYS A 17 0.04 16.38 -2.26
N ALA A 18 0.48 15.12 -2.16
CA ALA A 18 1.22 14.48 -3.24
C ALA A 18 0.35 14.32 -4.50
N ILE A 19 -0.91 13.93 -4.34
CA ILE A 19 -1.88 13.81 -5.45
C ILE A 19 -2.19 15.21 -6.03
N GLU A 20 -2.50 16.18 -5.20
CA GLU A 20 -2.77 17.58 -5.64
C GLU A 20 -1.58 18.18 -6.39
N HIS A 21 -0.35 17.86 -5.98
CA HIS A 21 0.87 18.32 -6.64
C HIS A 21 1.00 17.80 -8.08
N VAL A 22 0.72 16.51 -8.30
CA VAL A 22 0.87 15.87 -9.63
C VAL A 22 -0.39 16.03 -10.50
N ALA A 23 -1.53 16.30 -9.89
CA ALA A 23 -2.80 16.44 -10.59
C ALA A 23 -3.61 17.65 -10.06
N PRO A 24 -3.13 18.88 -10.25
CA PRO A 24 -3.71 20.09 -9.63
C PRO A 24 -5.13 20.43 -10.13
N LYS A 25 -5.63 19.74 -11.15
CA LYS A 25 -7.00 19.88 -11.66
C LYS A 25 -7.96 18.84 -11.06
N GLU A 26 -7.43 17.83 -10.38
CA GLU A 26 -8.25 16.80 -9.74
C GLU A 26 -8.74 17.28 -8.38
N SER A 27 -9.99 16.98 -8.08
CA SER A 27 -10.53 17.19 -6.73
C SER A 27 -10.12 16.04 -5.84
N VAL A 28 -9.43 16.32 -4.73
CA VAL A 28 -9.00 15.33 -3.73
C VAL A 28 -9.81 15.57 -2.45
N ALA A 29 -10.44 14.52 -1.94
CA ALA A 29 -11.22 14.56 -0.70
C ALA A 29 -10.67 13.57 0.32
N ILE A 30 -10.16 14.06 1.45
CA ILE A 30 -9.91 13.23 2.64
C ILE A 30 -11.25 13.07 3.34
N THR A 31 -11.75 11.85 3.49
CA THR A 31 -13.12 11.66 3.99
C THR A 31 -13.33 10.31 4.65
N SER A 32 -14.15 10.32 5.71
CA SER A 32 -14.75 9.14 6.35
C SER A 32 -16.21 8.90 5.90
N ASP A 33 -16.73 9.74 5.01
CA ASP A 33 -18.09 9.56 4.48
C ASP A 33 -18.11 8.49 3.40
N ALA A 34 -18.72 7.35 3.72
CA ALA A 34 -18.88 6.21 2.81
C ALA A 34 -19.57 6.59 1.49
N ALA A 35 -20.52 7.54 1.51
CA ALA A 35 -21.21 7.98 0.30
C ALA A 35 -20.28 8.80 -0.62
N VAL A 36 -19.36 9.57 -0.04
CA VAL A 36 -18.34 10.30 -0.81
C VAL A 36 -17.33 9.32 -1.42
N ILE A 37 -16.87 8.34 -0.64
CA ILE A 37 -15.94 7.29 -1.11
C ILE A 37 -16.58 6.51 -2.27
N ARG A 38 -17.84 6.09 -2.14
CA ARG A 38 -18.56 5.38 -3.21
C ARG A 38 -18.76 6.20 -4.48
N ARG A 39 -18.87 7.52 -4.39
CA ARG A 39 -19.02 8.40 -5.57
C ARG A 39 -17.69 8.80 -6.22
N ALA A 40 -16.56 8.55 -5.56
CA ALA A 40 -15.26 8.88 -6.13
C ALA A 40 -14.96 8.04 -7.39
N ASP A 41 -14.20 8.62 -8.31
CA ASP A 41 -13.74 7.92 -9.52
C ASP A 41 -12.58 6.98 -9.19
N ARG A 42 -11.77 7.33 -8.19
CA ARG A 42 -10.60 6.60 -7.70
C ARG A 42 -10.51 6.69 -6.19
N VAL A 43 -9.97 5.68 -5.57
CA VAL A 43 -9.83 5.62 -4.11
C VAL A 43 -8.38 5.33 -3.71
N VAL A 44 -7.86 6.11 -2.77
CA VAL A 44 -6.59 5.83 -2.10
C VAL A 44 -6.90 5.37 -0.69
N PHE A 45 -6.35 4.21 -0.34
CA PHE A 45 -6.54 3.56 0.96
C PHE A 45 -5.20 3.49 1.71
N PRO A 46 -4.79 4.57 2.37
CA PRO A 46 -3.57 4.60 3.16
C PRO A 46 -3.83 4.01 4.54
N GLY A 47 -2.77 3.53 5.20
CA GLY A 47 -2.83 3.13 6.60
C GLY A 47 -1.47 3.36 7.27
N GLN A 48 -1.48 3.62 8.58
CA GLN A 48 -0.27 3.79 9.38
C GLN A 48 -0.53 3.28 10.80
N GLY A 49 0.45 2.66 11.43
CA GLY A 49 0.35 2.15 12.79
C GLY A 49 0.39 0.61 12.80
N ALA A 50 -0.38 0.00 13.70
CA ALA A 50 -0.47 -1.45 13.83
C ALA A 50 -1.74 -1.99 13.15
N MET A 51 -1.63 -3.18 12.56
CA MET A 51 -2.74 -3.84 11.86
C MET A 51 -4.00 -4.00 12.72
N PRO A 52 -3.92 -4.44 14.02
CA PRO A 52 -5.10 -4.56 14.89
C PRO A 52 -5.87 -3.25 15.05
N ASP A 53 -5.14 -2.15 15.27
CA ASP A 53 -5.77 -0.84 15.44
C ASP A 53 -6.40 -0.35 14.14
N CYS A 54 -5.71 -0.50 13.00
CA CYS A 54 -6.23 -0.11 11.71
C CYS A 54 -7.53 -0.85 11.38
N MET A 55 -7.58 -2.18 11.56
CA MET A 55 -8.78 -2.97 11.31
C MET A 55 -9.92 -2.63 12.28
N ARG A 56 -9.60 -2.34 13.55
CA ARG A 56 -10.58 -1.91 14.55
C ARG A 56 -11.20 -0.57 14.15
N TYR A 57 -10.38 0.44 13.87
CA TYR A 57 -10.88 1.76 13.46
C TYR A 57 -11.65 1.70 12.15
N LEU A 58 -11.18 0.96 11.16
CA LEU A 58 -11.91 0.81 9.90
C LEU A 58 -13.34 0.30 10.13
N LYS A 59 -13.53 -0.68 11.03
CA LYS A 59 -14.83 -1.20 11.43
C LYS A 59 -15.63 -0.19 12.26
N GLU A 60 -15.01 0.49 13.21
CA GLU A 60 -15.65 1.53 14.04
C GLU A 60 -16.20 2.68 13.18
N TYR A 61 -15.52 3.03 12.10
CA TYR A 61 -15.99 4.01 11.11
C TYR A 61 -17.01 3.44 10.12
N GLY A 62 -17.26 2.12 10.14
CA GLY A 62 -18.19 1.45 9.22
C GLY A 62 -17.73 1.45 7.77
N LEU A 63 -16.41 1.49 7.54
CA LEU A 63 -15.81 1.63 6.21
C LEU A 63 -15.29 0.33 5.61
N ASP A 64 -15.28 -0.77 6.36
CA ASP A 64 -14.78 -2.06 5.90
C ASP A 64 -15.54 -2.59 4.66
N GLU A 65 -16.87 -2.56 4.69
CA GLU A 65 -17.69 -2.92 3.52
C GLU A 65 -17.52 -1.91 2.38
N THR A 66 -17.42 -0.62 2.70
CA THR A 66 -17.20 0.41 1.67
C THR A 66 -15.89 0.20 0.92
N VAL A 67 -14.81 -0.16 1.64
CA VAL A 67 -13.52 -0.47 1.00
C VAL A 67 -13.65 -1.72 0.12
N ARG A 68 -14.35 -2.77 0.54
CA ARG A 68 -14.60 -3.97 -0.28
C ARG A 68 -15.36 -3.62 -1.57
N GLU A 69 -16.43 -2.82 -1.46
CA GLU A 69 -17.25 -2.40 -2.59
C GLU A 69 -16.45 -1.60 -3.63
N VAL A 70 -15.65 -0.62 -3.18
CA VAL A 70 -14.83 0.18 -4.11
C VAL A 70 -13.67 -0.63 -4.69
N ALA A 71 -13.09 -1.54 -3.91
CA ALA A 71 -12.07 -2.46 -4.38
C ALA A 71 -12.57 -3.41 -5.50
N ALA A 72 -13.86 -3.71 -5.52
CA ALA A 72 -14.46 -4.55 -6.57
C ALA A 72 -14.82 -3.77 -7.86
N SER A 73 -14.74 -2.43 -7.87
CA SER A 73 -15.36 -1.65 -8.95
C SER A 73 -14.58 -0.41 -9.40
N LYS A 74 -13.57 0.01 -8.67
CA LYS A 74 -12.87 1.28 -8.91
C LYS A 74 -11.36 1.13 -8.78
N PRO A 75 -10.56 1.94 -9.49
CA PRO A 75 -9.13 2.00 -9.25
C PRO A 75 -8.84 2.29 -7.78
N LEU A 76 -8.17 1.37 -7.11
CA LEU A 76 -7.78 1.43 -5.72
C LEU A 76 -6.25 1.41 -5.58
N LEU A 77 -5.70 2.43 -4.93
CA LEU A 77 -4.29 2.46 -4.53
C LEU A 77 -4.21 2.32 -3.01
N ALA A 78 -3.73 1.17 -2.52
CA ALA A 78 -3.50 0.96 -1.10
C ALA A 78 -2.03 1.23 -0.74
N VAL A 79 -1.77 1.80 0.45
CA VAL A 79 -0.43 2.25 0.87
C VAL A 79 -0.10 1.75 2.27
N CYS A 80 1.04 1.10 2.41
CA CYS A 80 1.62 0.61 3.67
C CYS A 80 0.69 -0.38 4.39
N ILE A 81 0.18 -0.06 5.56
CA ILE A 81 -0.82 -0.91 6.25
C ILE A 81 -2.07 -1.12 5.37
N GLY A 82 -2.42 -0.15 4.53
CA GLY A 82 -3.50 -0.31 3.57
C GLY A 82 -3.31 -1.52 2.64
N GLU A 83 -2.06 -1.79 2.16
CA GLU A 83 -1.75 -3.02 1.43
C GLU A 83 -1.98 -4.26 2.30
N GLN A 84 -1.46 -4.25 3.52
CA GLN A 84 -1.55 -5.39 4.45
C GLN A 84 -3.01 -5.72 4.79
N MET A 85 -3.86 -4.70 4.98
CA MET A 85 -5.28 -4.87 5.30
C MET A 85 -6.08 -5.58 4.19
N LEU A 86 -5.58 -5.62 2.94
CA LEU A 86 -6.26 -6.32 1.83
C LEU A 86 -6.18 -7.85 1.94
N PHE A 87 -5.23 -8.39 2.70
CA PHE A 87 -4.99 -9.83 2.83
C PHE A 87 -5.93 -10.50 3.83
N ASP A 88 -5.89 -11.85 3.89
CA ASP A 88 -6.75 -12.65 4.77
C ASP A 88 -6.45 -12.40 6.24
N ARG A 89 -5.17 -12.35 6.62
CA ARG A 89 -4.73 -12.26 8.01
C ARG A 89 -3.33 -11.69 8.17
N SER A 90 -3.05 -11.18 9.35
CA SER A 90 -1.73 -10.71 9.76
C SER A 90 -1.27 -11.42 11.04
N GLU A 91 0.02 -11.76 11.11
CA GLU A 91 0.67 -12.21 12.35
C GLU A 91 0.69 -11.11 13.42
N GLU A 92 0.55 -9.83 13.03
CA GLU A 92 0.45 -8.73 13.97
C GLU A 92 -0.86 -8.81 14.73
N GLY A 93 -0.80 -9.29 15.97
CA GLY A 93 -1.97 -9.47 16.84
C GLY A 93 -2.96 -10.54 16.36
N ASP A 94 -2.52 -11.48 15.51
CA ASP A 94 -3.38 -12.50 14.87
C ASP A 94 -4.66 -11.89 14.27
N THR A 95 -4.49 -10.81 13.52
CA THR A 95 -5.57 -9.93 13.06
C THR A 95 -6.13 -10.39 11.71
N PRO A 96 -7.44 -10.63 11.57
CA PRO A 96 -8.06 -10.84 10.26
C PRO A 96 -8.07 -9.53 9.46
N GLY A 97 -7.73 -9.63 8.16
CA GLY A 97 -7.81 -8.51 7.22
C GLY A 97 -9.14 -8.45 6.47
N LEU A 98 -9.13 -7.79 5.33
CA LEU A 98 -10.31 -7.66 4.46
C LEU A 98 -10.55 -8.90 3.59
N GLY A 99 -9.55 -9.78 3.39
CA GLY A 99 -9.68 -11.00 2.58
C GLY A 99 -9.97 -10.72 1.11
N LEU A 100 -9.43 -9.64 0.57
CA LEU A 100 -9.50 -9.32 -0.86
C LEU A 100 -8.42 -10.09 -1.64
N PHE A 101 -7.30 -10.37 -1.00
CA PHE A 101 -6.24 -11.21 -1.51
C PHE A 101 -5.96 -12.38 -0.57
N ALA A 102 -5.93 -13.58 -1.14
CA ALA A 102 -5.50 -14.76 -0.40
C ALA A 102 -4.02 -14.67 -0.03
N GLY A 103 -3.71 -14.96 1.23
CA GLY A 103 -2.34 -14.90 1.74
C GLY A 103 -2.27 -14.33 3.15
N ALA A 104 -1.06 -14.03 3.58
CA ALA A 104 -0.81 -13.59 4.94
C ALA A 104 0.17 -12.41 4.99
N VAL A 105 0.10 -11.67 6.07
CA VAL A 105 1.08 -10.66 6.45
C VAL A 105 1.93 -11.23 7.57
N VAL A 106 3.24 -11.29 7.38
CA VAL A 106 4.17 -11.94 8.30
C VAL A 106 5.25 -10.97 8.79
N ARG A 107 5.78 -11.22 9.98
CA ARG A 107 6.86 -10.41 10.55
C ARG A 107 8.21 -10.79 9.92
N PHE A 108 9.09 -9.81 9.73
CA PHE A 108 10.49 -10.10 9.44
C PHE A 108 11.08 -10.94 10.57
N ARG A 109 11.67 -12.10 10.20
CA ARG A 109 12.21 -13.05 11.17
C ARG A 109 13.60 -12.62 11.62
N ASP A 110 13.80 -12.52 12.92
CA ASP A 110 15.07 -12.04 13.52
C ASP A 110 16.28 -12.90 13.15
N ASP A 111 16.09 -14.20 12.88
CA ASP A 111 17.13 -15.15 12.47
C ASP A 111 17.58 -14.91 11.01
N ALA A 112 16.69 -14.40 10.14
CA ALA A 112 17.01 -14.07 8.76
C ALA A 112 17.56 -12.64 8.59
N MET A 113 17.48 -11.78 9.62
CA MET A 113 17.89 -10.38 9.56
C MET A 113 19.41 -10.20 9.70
N ARG A 114 20.16 -10.77 8.74
CA ARG A 114 21.64 -10.61 8.67
C ARG A 114 22.08 -10.30 7.24
N LEU A 115 23.04 -9.41 7.12
CA LEU A 115 23.78 -9.20 5.88
C LEU A 115 24.80 -10.32 5.67
N PRO A 116 25.31 -10.52 4.43
CA PRO A 116 26.35 -11.52 4.15
C PRO A 116 27.61 -11.38 5.00
N ASP A 117 27.94 -10.18 5.46
CA ASP A 117 29.05 -9.87 6.35
C ASP A 117 28.78 -10.17 7.83
N GLY A 118 27.57 -10.67 8.15
CA GLY A 118 27.13 -11.01 9.51
C GLY A 118 26.52 -9.85 10.29
N GLN A 119 26.51 -8.63 9.74
CA GLN A 119 25.86 -7.48 10.37
C GLN A 119 24.35 -7.73 10.52
N ARG A 120 23.80 -7.42 11.70
CA ARG A 120 22.38 -7.56 11.97
C ARG A 120 21.58 -6.38 11.41
N LEU A 121 20.57 -6.70 10.63
CA LEU A 121 19.57 -5.73 10.19
C LEU A 121 18.56 -5.47 11.31
N LYS A 122 18.09 -4.23 11.41
CA LYS A 122 17.09 -3.82 12.41
C LYS A 122 15.68 -4.05 11.89
N VAL A 123 14.78 -4.43 12.79
CA VAL A 123 13.33 -4.40 12.54
C VAL A 123 12.76 -3.28 13.42
N PRO A 124 12.01 -2.32 12.87
CA PRO A 124 11.48 -2.25 11.50
C PRO A 124 12.53 -1.98 10.41
N HIS A 125 12.26 -2.46 9.20
CA HIS A 125 12.89 -1.96 7.96
C HIS A 125 12.49 -0.49 7.81
N MET A 126 13.42 0.41 7.99
CA MET A 126 13.19 1.85 7.93
C MET A 126 14.25 2.51 7.07
N GLY A 127 13.82 3.15 5.98
CA GLY A 127 14.70 3.86 5.07
C GLY A 127 14.40 3.59 3.60
N TRP A 128 15.35 3.98 2.76
CA TRP A 128 15.26 3.81 1.33
C TRP A 128 15.74 2.43 0.91
N ASN A 129 15.00 1.80 0.00
CA ASN A 129 15.37 0.53 -0.59
C ASN A 129 14.93 0.46 -2.04
N ARG A 130 15.55 -0.42 -2.83
CA ARG A 130 15.25 -0.61 -4.24
C ARG A 130 14.04 -1.53 -4.40
N VAL A 131 13.25 -1.26 -5.43
CA VAL A 131 12.12 -2.09 -5.81
C VAL A 131 12.34 -2.62 -7.22
N ARG A 132 12.42 -3.93 -7.34
CA ARG A 132 12.44 -4.65 -8.62
C ARG A 132 10.99 -4.85 -9.09
N GLN A 133 10.69 -4.36 -10.28
CA GLN A 133 9.38 -4.56 -10.91
C GLN A 133 9.27 -6.01 -11.42
N THR A 134 8.29 -6.75 -10.96
CA THR A 134 8.13 -8.18 -11.29
C THR A 134 7.13 -8.43 -12.39
N GLN A 135 6.32 -7.42 -12.73
CA GLN A 135 5.42 -7.44 -13.87
C GLN A 135 5.21 -6.03 -14.43
N ALA A 136 4.87 -5.95 -15.72
CA ALA A 136 4.49 -4.69 -16.33
C ALA A 136 3.15 -4.20 -15.77
N HIS A 137 3.08 -2.92 -15.42
CA HIS A 137 1.87 -2.28 -14.93
C HIS A 137 1.87 -0.79 -15.25
N THR A 138 0.71 -0.20 -15.54
CA THR A 138 0.59 1.24 -15.86
C THR A 138 1.15 2.14 -14.76
N LEU A 139 1.03 1.77 -13.49
CA LEU A 139 1.57 2.56 -12.39
C LEU A 139 3.10 2.60 -12.37
N TRP A 140 3.78 1.71 -13.08
CA TRP A 140 5.23 1.73 -13.25
C TRP A 140 5.72 2.59 -14.43
N GLU A 141 4.83 3.14 -15.26
CA GLU A 141 5.21 3.92 -16.42
C GLU A 141 6.09 5.13 -16.06
N GLY A 142 7.27 5.22 -16.72
CA GLY A 142 8.24 6.28 -16.46
C GLY A 142 9.03 6.13 -15.15
N ILE A 143 8.91 4.99 -14.47
CA ILE A 143 9.71 4.66 -13.28
C ILE A 143 10.71 3.56 -13.68
N PRO A 144 12.02 3.84 -13.66
CA PRO A 144 13.03 2.83 -13.93
C PRO A 144 12.92 1.66 -12.95
N ASP A 145 13.20 0.44 -13.45
CA ASP A 145 13.35 -0.71 -12.55
C ASP A 145 14.46 -0.44 -11.52
N GLU A 146 14.39 -1.10 -10.36
CA GLU A 146 15.31 -0.87 -9.25
C GLU A 146 15.32 0.58 -8.71
N SER A 147 14.25 1.35 -8.93
CA SER A 147 14.09 2.68 -8.31
C SER A 147 14.01 2.60 -6.79
N TRP A 148 14.41 3.68 -6.13
CA TRP A 148 14.41 3.79 -4.68
C TRP A 148 13.06 4.28 -4.16
N PHE A 149 12.57 3.60 -3.10
CA PHE A 149 11.35 3.96 -2.37
C PHE A 149 11.60 3.95 -0.86
N TYR A 150 10.80 4.70 -0.11
CA TYR A 150 10.91 4.81 1.34
C TYR A 150 10.00 3.80 2.04
N PHE A 151 10.59 2.99 2.91
CA PHE A 151 9.95 1.95 3.70
C PHE A 151 9.97 2.29 5.19
N VAL A 152 8.93 1.89 5.91
CA VAL A 152 8.90 1.84 7.37
C VAL A 152 7.91 0.77 7.82
N HIS A 153 8.38 -0.48 7.98
CA HIS A 153 7.50 -1.60 8.31
C HIS A 153 8.26 -2.73 9.01
N SER A 154 7.54 -3.50 9.84
CA SER A 154 8.03 -4.71 10.52
C SER A 154 7.42 -5.99 9.94
N TYR A 155 6.36 -5.85 9.15
CA TYR A 155 5.60 -6.93 8.53
C TYR A 155 5.53 -6.70 7.03
N TYR A 156 5.38 -7.78 6.26
CA TYR A 156 5.25 -7.74 4.80
C TYR A 156 4.27 -8.81 4.32
N VAL A 157 3.77 -8.67 3.12
CA VAL A 157 2.77 -9.58 2.55
C VAL A 157 3.42 -10.80 1.91
N ILE A 158 2.79 -11.97 2.08
CA ILE A 158 3.07 -13.20 1.34
C ILE A 158 1.78 -13.59 0.59
N PRO A 159 1.65 -13.18 -0.69
CA PRO A 159 0.54 -13.60 -1.51
C PRO A 159 0.49 -15.11 -1.69
N ALA A 160 -0.69 -15.73 -1.59
CA ALA A 160 -0.87 -17.15 -1.93
C ALA A 160 -0.64 -17.39 -3.43
N GLU A 161 -0.94 -16.39 -4.26
CA GLU A 161 -0.72 -16.42 -5.70
C GLU A 161 0.40 -15.46 -6.09
N GLN A 162 1.56 -16.00 -6.47
CA GLN A 162 2.72 -15.19 -6.86
C GLN A 162 2.44 -14.27 -8.06
N ARG A 163 1.46 -14.60 -8.90
CA ARG A 163 1.09 -13.78 -10.06
C ARG A 163 0.62 -12.37 -9.73
N ILE A 164 0.18 -12.10 -8.48
CA ILE A 164 -0.20 -10.74 -8.05
C ILE A 164 0.97 -9.92 -7.52
N SER A 165 2.16 -10.52 -7.31
CA SER A 165 3.35 -9.77 -6.90
C SER A 165 3.82 -8.90 -8.06
N ALA A 166 3.69 -7.60 -7.93
CA ALA A 166 4.06 -6.61 -8.96
C ALA A 166 5.37 -5.88 -8.66
N GLY A 167 5.92 -6.06 -7.46
CA GLY A 167 7.21 -5.52 -7.07
C GLY A 167 7.77 -6.24 -5.85
N GLU A 168 9.08 -6.41 -5.87
CA GLU A 168 9.83 -7.06 -4.81
C GLU A 168 11.01 -6.21 -4.35
N SER A 169 11.38 -6.37 -3.10
CA SER A 169 12.56 -5.75 -2.50
C SER A 169 13.32 -6.79 -1.67
N THR A 170 14.50 -6.41 -1.17
CA THR A 170 15.34 -7.32 -0.37
C THR A 170 15.72 -6.66 0.95
N TYR A 171 15.40 -7.33 2.07
CA TYR A 171 15.82 -6.90 3.40
C TYR A 171 15.98 -8.13 4.31
N GLY A 172 17.21 -8.63 4.43
CA GLY A 172 17.49 -9.92 5.05
C GLY A 172 17.08 -11.14 4.20
N GLY A 173 16.18 -10.93 3.25
CA GLY A 173 15.66 -11.87 2.25
C GLY A 173 14.77 -11.12 1.27
N GLY A 174 14.39 -11.75 0.17
CA GLY A 174 13.43 -11.19 -0.78
C GLY A 174 12.02 -11.15 -0.17
N PHE A 175 11.25 -10.08 -0.45
CA PHE A 175 9.86 -9.96 -0.03
C PHE A 175 9.03 -9.19 -1.07
N THR A 176 7.75 -9.55 -1.19
CA THR A 176 6.79 -8.78 -1.99
C THR A 176 6.51 -7.46 -1.32
N CYS A 177 6.64 -6.37 -2.05
CA CYS A 177 6.38 -5.01 -1.57
C CYS A 177 5.40 -4.23 -2.45
N VAL A 178 4.92 -4.86 -3.52
CA VAL A 178 3.82 -4.36 -4.34
C VAL A 178 2.99 -5.53 -4.83
N VAL A 179 1.70 -5.43 -4.67
CA VAL A 179 0.74 -6.35 -5.30
C VAL A 179 -0.18 -5.59 -6.24
N ALA A 180 -0.52 -6.24 -7.36
CA ALA A 180 -1.46 -5.71 -8.34
C ALA A 180 -2.36 -6.81 -8.86
N SER A 181 -3.65 -6.54 -8.94
CA SER A 181 -4.65 -7.39 -9.59
C SER A 181 -5.84 -6.54 -10.00
N ASP A 182 -6.27 -6.71 -11.24
CA ASP A 182 -7.40 -5.98 -11.81
C ASP A 182 -7.28 -4.46 -11.59
N ASN A 183 -8.16 -3.91 -10.78
CA ASN A 183 -8.25 -2.49 -10.46
C ASN A 183 -7.57 -2.11 -9.13
N ILE A 184 -6.80 -3.01 -8.52
CA ILE A 184 -6.08 -2.76 -7.27
C ILE A 184 -4.58 -2.72 -7.54
N PHE A 185 -3.92 -1.68 -7.04
CA PHE A 185 -2.46 -1.61 -6.90
C PHE A 185 -2.13 -1.23 -5.46
N ALA A 186 -1.29 -1.99 -4.80
CA ALA A 186 -0.97 -1.77 -3.39
C ALA A 186 0.53 -1.81 -3.15
N THR A 187 1.04 -0.92 -2.29
CA THR A 187 2.45 -0.75 -2.02
C THR A 187 2.75 -0.81 -0.52
N GLN A 188 3.79 -1.54 -0.13
CA GLN A 188 4.30 -1.52 1.24
C GLN A 188 5.06 -0.23 1.56
N PHE A 189 5.72 0.34 0.58
CA PHE A 189 6.41 1.63 0.73
C PHE A 189 5.44 2.81 0.67
N HIS A 190 5.94 3.97 1.02
CA HIS A 190 5.20 5.23 1.03
C HIS A 190 5.52 6.06 -0.23
N PRO A 191 4.68 6.07 -1.27
CA PRO A 191 4.91 6.88 -2.46
C PRO A 191 5.04 8.38 -2.12
N GLU A 192 4.24 8.90 -1.17
CA GLU A 192 4.27 10.30 -0.71
C GLU A 192 5.59 10.70 -0.03
N LYS A 193 6.45 9.71 0.29
CA LYS A 193 7.79 9.92 0.87
C LYS A 193 8.92 9.48 -0.06
N SER A 194 8.58 9.08 -1.29
CA SER A 194 9.52 8.43 -2.23
C SER A 194 9.94 9.33 -3.38
N SER A 195 10.02 10.64 -3.15
CA SER A 195 10.50 11.64 -4.11
C SER A 195 9.84 11.51 -5.50
N ALA A 196 10.60 11.67 -6.59
CA ALA A 196 10.06 11.67 -7.95
C ALA A 196 9.42 10.33 -8.35
N ALA A 197 10.00 9.18 -7.95
CA ALA A 197 9.43 7.87 -8.25
C ALA A 197 8.05 7.67 -7.59
N GLY A 198 7.93 8.08 -6.33
CA GLY A 198 6.65 8.01 -5.62
C GLY A 198 5.59 8.96 -6.18
N LEU A 199 5.98 10.20 -6.52
CA LEU A 199 5.09 11.14 -7.19
C LEU A 199 4.61 10.62 -8.55
N ARG A 200 5.47 9.92 -9.29
CA ARG A 200 5.11 9.30 -10.57
C ARG A 200 4.04 8.21 -10.39
N ILE A 201 4.08 7.42 -9.30
CA ILE A 201 3.01 6.45 -9.00
C ILE A 201 1.66 7.18 -8.84
N TYR A 202 1.61 8.28 -8.07
CA TYR A 202 0.38 9.05 -7.94
C TYR A 202 -0.07 9.66 -9.26
N GLU A 203 0.84 10.22 -10.05
CA GLU A 203 0.52 10.75 -11.37
C GLU A 203 -0.09 9.67 -12.28
N ASN A 204 0.54 8.49 -12.35
CA ASN A 204 0.03 7.36 -13.13
C ASN A 204 -1.33 6.89 -12.61
N PHE A 205 -1.49 6.81 -11.28
CA PHE A 205 -2.77 6.44 -10.65
C PHE A 205 -3.91 7.37 -11.04
N THR A 206 -3.67 8.67 -11.15
CA THR A 206 -4.73 9.63 -11.56
C THR A 206 -5.26 9.40 -12.97
N ARG A 207 -4.50 8.71 -13.82
CA ARG A 207 -4.83 8.41 -15.23
C ARG A 207 -5.17 6.94 -15.47
N TRP A 208 -4.90 6.08 -14.50
CA TRP A 208 -5.11 4.64 -14.63
C TRP A 208 -6.59 4.28 -14.72
N ASN A 209 -6.96 3.57 -15.78
CA ASN A 209 -8.29 3.01 -16.00
C ASN A 209 -8.10 1.52 -16.33
N PRO A 210 -8.17 0.64 -15.32
CA PRO A 210 -8.01 -0.80 -15.47
C PRO A 210 -9.16 -1.45 -16.22
#